data_979ed16f42a16804c75984dbefb3ca9b
#
_entry.id   979ed16f42a16804c75984dbefb3ca9b
#
_cell.length_a   1.000
_cell.length_b   1.000
_cell.length_c   1.000
_cell.angle_alpha   90.00
_cell.angle_beta   90.00
_cell.angle_gamma   90.00
#
_symmetry.space_group_name_H-M   'P 1'
#
loop_
_entity.id
_entity.type
_entity.pdbx_description
1 polymer ?
#
loop_
_entity_poly.entity_id
_entity_poly.type
_entity_poly.pdbx_seq_one_letter_code
_entity_poly.pdbx_strand_id
1 'polypeptide(L)'
;PVFSLLTVLLWNYPSLVMFLFWWLKPAFDRLPLYILSKALFGEPPSLKQAVRQWPQLLKGQLFASLTWRRLSMSRSFTLPVSQLEGLDGDARQRRLGVLLQRNAGAARWLTTIGVHLEIGLWFGGMALFYLFIPQQVELDWDWQRLVLASGSDVLWLEHLSNAFYALVLVFWEPIYVACGFSLYLNRRTVLEAWDLERVFRRLRQRLNNGAPLLLLVVGLALLQISPPTMADETTAHKPLSTQAASQSIQALLEKPPFKNPETVTRYRFGEENAPVENKAKGDGKLPGWL
;
A
#
# COMPACT_ATOMS: atom_id res chain seq x y z
N PRO A 1 9.62 18.48 -17.28
CA PRO A 1 10.65 18.37 -18.34
C PRO A 1 10.24 17.45 -19.47
N VAL A 2 9.73 16.23 -19.21
CA VAL A 2 9.35 15.26 -20.27
C VAL A 2 8.20 15.82 -21.12
N PHE A 3 7.15 16.33 -20.50
CA PHE A 3 6.02 16.94 -21.20
C PHE A 3 6.49 18.11 -22.08
N SER A 4 7.25 19.04 -21.52
CA SER A 4 7.76 20.19 -22.28
C SER A 4 8.65 19.78 -23.46
N LEU A 5 9.48 18.74 -23.26
CA LEU A 5 10.31 18.18 -24.34
C LEU A 5 9.45 17.60 -25.46
N LEU A 6 8.43 16.81 -25.12
CA LEU A 6 7.51 16.23 -26.12
C LEU A 6 6.74 17.31 -26.87
N THR A 7 6.26 18.36 -26.16
CA THR A 7 5.54 19.47 -26.77
C THR A 7 6.42 20.24 -27.76
N VAL A 8 7.67 20.51 -27.43
CA VAL A 8 8.60 21.21 -28.33
C VAL A 8 8.95 20.34 -29.54
N LEU A 9 9.20 19.04 -29.32
CA LEU A 9 9.58 18.11 -30.39
C LEU A 9 8.43 17.83 -31.37
N LEU A 10 7.20 17.77 -30.85
CA LEU A 10 6.00 17.40 -31.61
C LEU A 10 4.99 18.55 -31.66
N TRP A 11 5.46 19.79 -31.84
CA TRP A 11 4.63 20.99 -31.78
C TRP A 11 3.39 20.91 -32.69
N ASN A 12 3.54 20.39 -33.89
CA ASN A 12 2.46 20.29 -34.87
C ASN A 12 1.51 19.08 -34.61
N TYR A 13 1.78 18.27 -33.57
CA TYR A 13 1.02 17.05 -33.27
C TYR A 13 0.62 16.97 -31.78
N PRO A 14 -0.18 17.92 -31.28
CA PRO A 14 -0.53 17.97 -29.86
C PRO A 14 -1.27 16.74 -29.37
N SER A 15 -2.12 16.13 -30.17
CA SER A 15 -2.80 14.87 -29.84
C SER A 15 -1.81 13.73 -29.65
N LEU A 16 -0.71 13.67 -30.42
CA LEU A 16 0.35 12.69 -30.23
C LEU A 16 1.16 12.95 -28.95
N VAL A 17 1.41 14.22 -28.60
CA VAL A 17 2.03 14.61 -27.33
C VAL A 17 1.19 14.09 -26.15
N MET A 18 -0.11 14.35 -26.19
CA MET A 18 -1.07 13.90 -25.19
C MET A 18 -1.05 12.37 -25.05
N PHE A 19 -1.14 11.68 -26.17
CA PHE A 19 -1.11 10.21 -26.21
C PHE A 19 0.19 9.65 -25.63
N LEU A 20 1.35 10.14 -26.04
CA LEU A 20 2.65 9.69 -25.56
C LEU A 20 2.82 9.98 -24.07
N PHE A 21 2.44 11.16 -23.62
CA PHE A 21 2.52 11.53 -22.22
C PHE A 21 1.62 10.65 -21.35
N TRP A 22 0.38 10.44 -21.77
CA TRP A 22 -0.53 9.51 -21.13
C TRP A 22 0.02 8.08 -21.15
N TRP A 23 0.61 7.63 -22.27
CA TRP A 23 1.21 6.29 -22.37
C TRP A 23 2.35 6.08 -21.40
N LEU A 24 3.14 7.10 -21.13
CA LEU A 24 4.29 7.06 -20.23
C LEU A 24 3.92 7.12 -18.74
N LYS A 25 2.65 7.25 -18.35
CA LYS A 25 2.22 7.29 -16.94
C LYS A 25 2.86 6.20 -16.07
N PRO A 26 2.92 4.91 -16.47
CA PRO A 26 3.55 3.87 -15.64
C PRO A 26 5.04 4.11 -15.34
N ALA A 27 5.72 4.88 -16.15
CA ALA A 27 7.10 5.28 -15.88
C ALA A 27 7.17 6.39 -14.81
N PHE A 28 6.19 7.30 -14.81
CA PHE A 28 6.09 8.37 -13.82
C PHE A 28 5.64 7.84 -12.46
N ASP A 29 4.73 6.86 -12.39
CA ASP A 29 4.23 6.24 -11.16
C ASP A 29 5.34 5.69 -10.26
N ARG A 30 6.47 5.30 -10.85
CA ARG A 30 7.60 4.73 -10.11
C ARG A 30 8.29 5.73 -9.20
N LEU A 31 8.28 7.00 -9.55
CA LEU A 31 8.94 8.05 -8.78
C LEU A 31 8.22 8.34 -7.47
N PRO A 32 6.90 8.62 -7.45
CA PRO A 32 6.14 8.78 -6.21
C PRO A 32 6.24 7.54 -5.30
N LEU A 33 6.16 6.34 -5.87
CA LEU A 33 6.30 5.11 -5.09
C LEU A 33 7.67 5.00 -4.41
N TYR A 34 8.74 5.37 -5.10
CA TYR A 34 10.09 5.40 -4.54
C TYR A 34 10.18 6.38 -3.37
N ILE A 35 9.67 7.61 -3.54
CA ILE A 35 9.68 8.63 -2.49
C ILE A 35 8.87 8.16 -1.28
N LEU A 36 7.65 7.65 -1.50
CA LEU A 36 6.76 7.17 -0.45
C LEU A 36 7.36 5.97 0.31
N SER A 37 7.98 5.03 -0.41
CA SER A 37 8.62 3.88 0.22
C SER A 37 9.79 4.30 1.11
N LYS A 38 10.62 5.24 0.66
CA LYS A 38 11.73 5.78 1.46
C LYS A 38 11.24 6.59 2.66
N ALA A 39 10.21 7.43 2.47
CA ALA A 39 9.62 8.20 3.56
C ALA A 39 9.01 7.32 4.66
N LEU A 40 8.48 6.15 4.30
CA LEU A 40 7.91 5.20 5.26
C LEU A 40 8.97 4.50 6.10
N PHE A 41 10.13 4.19 5.54
CA PHE A 41 11.17 3.37 6.18
C PHE A 41 12.40 4.14 6.65
N GLY A 42 12.49 5.42 6.36
CA GLY A 42 13.65 6.23 6.69
C GLY A 42 13.44 7.70 6.38
N GLU A 43 14.48 8.35 5.94
CA GLU A 43 14.42 9.74 5.53
C GLU A 43 13.92 9.87 4.08
N PRO A 44 12.95 10.78 3.82
CA PRO A 44 12.49 11.04 2.48
C PRO A 44 13.63 11.61 1.64
N PRO A 45 13.87 11.09 0.43
CA PRO A 45 14.89 11.64 -0.46
C PRO A 45 14.46 13.04 -0.93
N SER A 46 15.42 13.93 -1.14
CA SER A 46 15.14 15.19 -1.82
C SER A 46 14.64 14.92 -3.26
N LEU A 47 13.84 15.83 -3.80
CA LEU A 47 13.31 15.69 -5.16
C LEU A 47 14.43 15.50 -6.19
N LYS A 48 15.54 16.24 -6.03
CA LYS A 48 16.72 16.11 -6.90
C LYS A 48 17.34 14.70 -6.85
N GLN A 49 17.45 14.13 -5.66
CA GLN A 49 17.93 12.74 -5.49
C GLN A 49 16.98 11.74 -6.11
N ALA A 50 15.68 11.90 -5.90
CA ALA A 50 14.66 11.02 -6.46
C ALA A 50 14.68 11.01 -8.00
N VAL A 51 14.75 12.19 -8.63
CA VAL A 51 14.86 12.34 -10.08
C VAL A 51 16.16 11.73 -10.61
N ARG A 52 17.27 11.87 -9.89
CA ARG A 52 18.55 11.23 -10.28
C ARG A 52 18.48 9.70 -10.25
N GLN A 53 17.68 9.13 -9.35
CA GLN A 53 17.47 7.68 -9.26
C GLN A 53 16.46 7.15 -10.29
N TRP A 54 15.66 8.02 -10.89
CA TRP A 54 14.60 7.62 -11.80
C TRP A 54 15.06 6.70 -12.95
N PRO A 55 16.17 6.93 -13.65
CA PRO A 55 16.65 6.02 -14.70
C PRO A 55 16.92 4.60 -14.20
N GLN A 56 17.37 4.44 -12.95
CA GLN A 56 17.59 3.14 -12.35
C GLN A 56 16.27 2.45 -12.03
N LEU A 57 15.25 3.21 -11.58
CA LEU A 57 13.91 2.70 -11.32
C LEU A 57 13.23 2.19 -12.60
N LEU A 58 13.59 2.76 -13.76
CA LEU A 58 13.04 2.36 -15.05
C LEU A 58 13.61 1.03 -15.57
N LYS A 59 14.78 0.60 -15.12
CA LYS A 59 15.44 -0.64 -15.63
C LYS A 59 14.64 -1.91 -15.35
N GLY A 60 13.81 -1.93 -14.28
CA GLY A 60 13.04 -3.12 -13.90
C GLY A 60 11.68 -3.18 -14.60
N GLN A 61 11.48 -4.10 -15.53
CA GLN A 61 10.16 -4.47 -16.11
C GLN A 61 9.34 -3.29 -16.71
N LEU A 62 10.04 -2.22 -17.17
CA LEU A 62 9.37 -1.05 -17.76
C LEU A 62 8.55 -1.43 -18.98
N PHE A 63 9.11 -2.27 -19.87
CA PHE A 63 8.44 -2.71 -21.08
C PHE A 63 7.09 -3.38 -20.76
N ALA A 64 7.08 -4.32 -19.81
CA ALA A 64 5.84 -4.96 -19.36
C ALA A 64 4.83 -3.96 -18.77
N SER A 65 5.32 -2.93 -18.07
CA SER A 65 4.47 -1.88 -17.49
C SER A 65 3.87 -0.95 -18.54
N LEU A 66 4.57 -0.70 -19.64
CA LEU A 66 4.10 0.13 -20.75
C LEU A 66 3.19 -0.63 -21.73
N THR A 67 3.27 -1.96 -21.77
CA THR A 67 2.49 -2.81 -22.66
C THR A 67 1.28 -3.42 -21.93
N TRP A 68 1.26 -4.73 -21.70
CA TRP A 68 0.09 -5.46 -21.17
C TRP A 68 -0.31 -5.08 -19.74
N ARG A 69 0.65 -4.70 -18.87
CA ARG A 69 0.32 -4.26 -17.50
C ARG A 69 -0.27 -2.86 -17.44
N ARG A 70 -0.13 -2.10 -18.51
CA ARG A 70 -0.71 -0.76 -18.67
C ARG A 70 -2.21 -0.77 -18.44
N LEU A 71 -2.89 -1.77 -18.99
CA LEU A 71 -4.34 -1.91 -18.96
C LEU A 71 -4.85 -2.60 -17.67
N SER A 72 -3.97 -2.93 -16.74
CA SER A 72 -4.38 -3.55 -15.49
C SER A 72 -5.15 -2.59 -14.61
N MET A 73 -6.38 -2.97 -14.24
CA MET A 73 -7.25 -2.21 -13.33
C MET A 73 -6.75 -2.18 -11.87
N SER A 74 -5.68 -2.88 -11.54
CA SER A 74 -5.07 -2.87 -10.21
C SER A 74 -3.62 -2.35 -10.23
N ARG A 75 -3.29 -1.51 -11.20
CA ARG A 75 -1.92 -1.07 -11.50
C ARG A 75 -1.20 -0.47 -10.29
N SER A 76 -1.78 0.52 -9.62
CA SER A 76 -1.16 1.19 -8.47
C SER A 76 -0.94 0.25 -7.27
N PHE A 77 -1.86 -0.69 -7.05
CA PHE A 77 -1.75 -1.70 -6.01
C PHE A 77 -0.66 -2.75 -6.29
N THR A 78 -0.47 -3.13 -7.56
CA THR A 78 0.48 -4.18 -7.96
C THR A 78 1.88 -3.67 -8.27
N LEU A 79 2.04 -2.36 -8.43
CA LEU A 79 3.33 -1.71 -8.71
C LEU A 79 4.39 -1.97 -7.63
N PRO A 80 4.08 -1.93 -6.32
CA PRO A 80 5.04 -2.21 -5.25
C PRO A 80 5.65 -3.61 -5.34
N VAL A 81 4.91 -4.62 -5.79
CA VAL A 81 5.41 -6.01 -5.92
C VAL A 81 6.56 -6.08 -6.92
N SER A 82 6.47 -5.37 -8.03
CA SER A 82 7.53 -5.37 -9.04
C SER A 82 8.66 -4.39 -8.71
N GLN A 83 8.38 -3.27 -8.05
CA GLN A 83 9.37 -2.22 -7.79
C GLN A 83 10.07 -2.37 -6.44
N LEU A 84 9.35 -2.77 -5.38
CA LEU A 84 9.91 -2.87 -4.03
C LEU A 84 10.30 -4.30 -3.66
N GLU A 85 9.48 -5.29 -4.04
CA GLU A 85 9.81 -6.70 -3.81
C GLU A 85 10.71 -7.27 -4.92
N GLY A 86 10.84 -6.59 -6.07
CA GLY A 86 11.68 -7.02 -7.19
C GLY A 86 11.23 -8.34 -7.85
N LEU A 87 9.97 -8.74 -7.65
CA LEU A 87 9.47 -10.01 -8.14
C LEU A 87 9.02 -9.91 -9.60
N ASP A 88 9.34 -10.97 -10.39
CA ASP A 88 8.92 -11.13 -11.77
C ASP A 88 8.39 -12.55 -12.05
N GLY A 89 7.95 -12.79 -13.27
CA GLY A 89 7.46 -14.09 -13.75
C GLY A 89 6.47 -14.75 -12.78
N ASP A 90 6.68 -16.05 -12.54
CA ASP A 90 5.81 -16.88 -11.71
C ASP A 90 5.83 -16.49 -10.23
N ALA A 91 6.97 -16.02 -9.72
CA ALA A 91 7.07 -15.57 -8.33
C ALA A 91 6.15 -14.36 -8.08
N ARG A 92 6.14 -13.40 -9.02
CA ARG A 92 5.22 -12.28 -9.00
C ARG A 92 3.75 -12.71 -9.10
N GLN A 93 3.45 -13.66 -9.97
CA GLN A 93 2.07 -14.18 -10.14
C GLN A 93 1.54 -14.82 -8.84
N ARG A 94 2.34 -15.68 -8.22
CA ARG A 94 2.00 -16.29 -6.92
C ARG A 94 1.79 -15.22 -5.84
N ARG A 95 2.69 -14.23 -5.76
CA ARG A 95 2.57 -13.13 -4.81
C ARG A 95 1.30 -12.31 -5.02
N LEU A 96 0.98 -11.97 -6.27
CA LEU A 96 -0.24 -11.26 -6.62
C LEU A 96 -1.50 -12.07 -6.31
N GLY A 97 -1.49 -13.38 -6.52
CA GLY A 97 -2.61 -14.26 -6.15
C GLY A 97 -2.97 -14.12 -4.67
N VAL A 98 -1.99 -14.13 -3.77
CA VAL A 98 -2.21 -13.95 -2.34
C VAL A 98 -2.67 -12.54 -1.98
N LEU A 99 -2.02 -11.51 -2.57
CA LEU A 99 -2.33 -10.12 -2.27
C LEU A 99 -3.73 -9.72 -2.76
N LEU A 100 -4.10 -10.12 -3.98
CA LEU A 100 -5.36 -9.74 -4.61
C LEU A 100 -6.56 -10.55 -4.10
N GLN A 101 -6.36 -11.66 -3.43
CA GLN A 101 -7.44 -12.55 -2.97
C GLN A 101 -8.57 -11.80 -2.23
N ARG A 102 -8.25 -10.80 -1.42
CA ARG A 102 -9.23 -9.96 -0.69
C ARG A 102 -9.38 -8.55 -1.24
N ASN A 103 -8.34 -8.01 -1.86
CA ASN A 103 -8.24 -6.59 -2.22
C ASN A 103 -8.42 -6.31 -3.71
N ALA A 104 -8.73 -7.32 -4.54
CA ALA A 104 -8.90 -7.13 -5.97
C ALA A 104 -10.04 -6.14 -6.32
N GLY A 105 -11.15 -6.20 -5.57
CA GLY A 105 -12.26 -5.25 -5.72
C GLY A 105 -11.83 -3.82 -5.42
N ALA A 106 -11.23 -3.59 -4.25
CA ALA A 106 -10.77 -2.26 -3.84
C ALA A 106 -9.72 -1.68 -4.80
N ALA A 107 -8.76 -2.51 -5.28
CA ALA A 107 -7.75 -2.08 -6.24
C ALA A 107 -8.35 -1.68 -7.59
N ARG A 108 -9.37 -2.42 -8.07
CA ARG A 108 -10.10 -2.08 -9.31
C ARG A 108 -10.91 -0.81 -9.15
N TRP A 109 -11.68 -0.68 -8.07
CA TRP A 109 -12.44 0.53 -7.79
C TRP A 109 -11.56 1.76 -7.67
N LEU A 110 -10.39 1.65 -7.03
CA LEU A 110 -9.41 2.74 -6.95
C LEU A 110 -9.02 3.23 -8.36
N THR A 111 -8.73 2.31 -9.27
CA THR A 111 -8.38 2.69 -10.65
C THR A 111 -9.57 3.28 -11.40
N THR A 112 -10.76 2.69 -11.27
CA THR A 112 -11.96 3.19 -11.94
C THR A 112 -12.31 4.60 -11.47
N ILE A 113 -12.40 4.82 -10.16
CA ILE A 113 -12.65 6.15 -9.59
C ILE A 113 -11.54 7.11 -9.97
N GLY A 114 -10.28 6.64 -9.93
CA GLY A 114 -9.11 7.43 -10.29
C GLY A 114 -9.16 7.99 -11.69
N VAL A 115 -9.54 7.17 -12.67
CA VAL A 115 -9.68 7.62 -14.07
C VAL A 115 -10.82 8.63 -14.21
N HIS A 116 -11.97 8.40 -13.57
CA HIS A 116 -13.09 9.35 -13.64
C HIS A 116 -12.73 10.68 -12.98
N LEU A 117 -12.03 10.65 -11.86
CA LEU A 117 -11.60 11.86 -11.17
C LEU A 117 -10.56 12.63 -12.01
N GLU A 118 -9.63 11.94 -12.64
CA GLU A 118 -8.63 12.53 -13.55
C GLU A 118 -9.31 13.27 -14.71
N ILE A 119 -10.27 12.61 -15.36
CA ILE A 119 -11.06 13.20 -16.45
C ILE A 119 -11.86 14.40 -15.91
N GLY A 120 -12.54 14.25 -14.77
CA GLY A 120 -13.33 15.30 -14.16
C GLY A 120 -12.49 16.54 -13.78
N LEU A 121 -11.29 16.34 -13.24
CA LEU A 121 -10.36 17.43 -12.93
C LEU A 121 -9.88 18.14 -14.19
N TRP A 122 -9.58 17.39 -15.24
CA TRP A 122 -9.17 17.97 -16.51
C TRP A 122 -10.29 18.81 -17.14
N PHE A 123 -11.49 18.26 -17.28
CA PHE A 123 -12.65 19.00 -17.79
C PHE A 123 -13.02 20.18 -16.89
N GLY A 124 -13.00 19.98 -15.57
CA GLY A 124 -13.27 21.05 -14.60
C GLY A 124 -12.25 22.18 -14.69
N GLY A 125 -10.98 21.87 -14.87
CA GLY A 125 -9.92 22.84 -15.09
C GLY A 125 -10.14 23.66 -16.37
N MET A 126 -10.47 22.99 -17.46
CA MET A 126 -10.81 23.65 -18.73
C MET A 126 -12.07 24.52 -18.62
N ALA A 127 -13.11 24.03 -17.94
CA ALA A 127 -14.35 24.78 -17.72
C ALA A 127 -14.11 26.02 -16.85
N LEU A 128 -13.31 25.90 -15.79
CA LEU A 128 -12.90 27.02 -14.94
C LEU A 128 -12.10 28.05 -15.73
N PHE A 129 -11.15 27.58 -16.52
CA PHE A 129 -10.38 28.48 -17.39
C PHE A 129 -11.31 29.26 -18.32
N TYR A 130 -12.24 28.60 -18.98
CA TYR A 130 -13.26 29.24 -19.82
C TYR A 130 -14.08 30.27 -19.05
N LEU A 131 -14.53 29.94 -17.84
CA LEU A 131 -15.37 30.84 -17.01
C LEU A 131 -14.60 32.10 -16.58
N PHE A 132 -13.29 32.02 -16.42
CA PHE A 132 -12.44 33.17 -16.05
C PHE A 132 -12.01 34.06 -17.21
N ILE A 133 -12.32 33.66 -18.47
CA ILE A 133 -12.06 34.52 -19.61
C ILE A 133 -13.02 35.72 -19.55
N PRO A 134 -12.53 36.97 -19.53
CA PRO A 134 -13.41 38.12 -19.54
C PRO A 134 -14.29 38.13 -20.79
N GLN A 135 -15.57 38.44 -20.63
CA GLN A 135 -16.54 38.48 -21.72
C GLN A 135 -16.22 39.54 -22.80
N GLN A 136 -15.34 40.50 -22.49
CA GLN A 136 -14.83 41.52 -23.44
C GLN A 136 -13.86 40.93 -24.47
N VAL A 137 -13.33 39.72 -24.23
CA VAL A 137 -12.55 38.98 -25.21
C VAL A 137 -13.52 38.26 -26.10
N GLU A 138 -13.81 38.83 -27.26
CA GLU A 138 -14.59 38.16 -28.32
C GLU A 138 -13.79 36.92 -28.81
N LEU A 139 -13.86 35.84 -28.10
CA LEU A 139 -13.48 34.53 -28.62
C LEU A 139 -14.64 34.05 -29.47
N ASP A 140 -14.45 34.04 -30.77
CA ASP A 140 -15.43 33.51 -31.73
C ASP A 140 -15.54 31.98 -31.55
N TRP A 141 -16.19 31.58 -30.43
CA TRP A 141 -16.39 30.20 -30.03
C TRP A 141 -17.58 29.59 -30.82
N ASP A 142 -17.45 29.59 -32.15
CA ASP A 142 -18.33 28.78 -32.96
C ASP A 142 -17.91 27.32 -32.82
N TRP A 143 -18.68 26.52 -32.06
CA TRP A 143 -18.45 25.09 -31.88
C TRP A 143 -18.32 24.35 -33.18
N GLN A 144 -19.02 24.81 -34.25
CA GLN A 144 -18.91 24.24 -35.60
C GLN A 144 -17.53 24.52 -36.17
N ARG A 145 -17.00 25.71 -36.00
CA ARG A 145 -15.65 26.05 -36.43
C ARG A 145 -14.59 25.29 -35.64
N LEU A 146 -14.76 25.12 -34.31
CA LEU A 146 -13.83 24.34 -33.50
C LEU A 146 -13.80 22.86 -33.87
N VAL A 147 -14.95 22.28 -34.20
CA VAL A 147 -15.03 20.86 -34.63
C VAL A 147 -14.55 20.68 -36.07
N LEU A 148 -14.76 21.67 -36.96
CA LEU A 148 -14.38 21.64 -38.36
C LEU A 148 -13.04 22.29 -38.68
N ALA A 149 -12.47 23.04 -37.72
CA ALA A 149 -11.17 23.70 -37.88
C ALA A 149 -10.05 22.67 -37.93
N SER A 150 -9.51 22.50 -39.08
CA SER A 150 -8.27 21.80 -39.36
C SER A 150 -7.18 22.84 -39.61
N GLY A 151 -6.23 23.03 -38.69
CA GLY A 151 -5.11 23.92 -38.96
C GLY A 151 -4.55 24.63 -37.73
N SER A 152 -3.68 25.62 -37.96
CA SER A 152 -2.93 26.34 -36.95
C SER A 152 -3.76 27.06 -35.89
N ASP A 153 -5.01 27.38 -36.19
CA ASP A 153 -5.87 28.21 -35.34
C ASP A 153 -6.37 27.48 -34.08
N VAL A 154 -6.36 26.16 -34.09
CA VAL A 154 -6.77 25.32 -32.96
C VAL A 154 -5.59 24.76 -32.16
N LEU A 155 -4.38 24.80 -32.71
CA LEU A 155 -3.17 24.26 -32.08
C LEU A 155 -2.92 24.80 -30.66
N TRP A 156 -3.13 26.09 -30.46
CA TRP A 156 -2.92 26.70 -29.16
C TRP A 156 -3.88 26.15 -28.09
N LEU A 157 -5.16 25.89 -28.49
CA LEU A 157 -6.17 25.35 -27.59
C LEU A 157 -5.86 23.88 -27.21
N GLU A 158 -5.40 23.08 -28.17
CA GLU A 158 -4.95 21.74 -27.92
C GLU A 158 -3.73 21.70 -26.98
N HIS A 159 -2.75 22.59 -27.21
CA HIS A 159 -1.61 22.72 -26.31
C HIS A 159 -2.02 23.18 -24.91
N LEU A 160 -2.96 24.12 -24.80
CA LEU A 160 -3.51 24.57 -23.54
C LEU A 160 -4.21 23.40 -22.81
N SER A 161 -5.05 22.65 -23.52
CA SER A 161 -5.72 21.46 -22.99
C SER A 161 -4.71 20.42 -22.49
N ASN A 162 -3.66 20.15 -23.27
CA ASN A 162 -2.57 19.26 -22.88
C ASN A 162 -1.80 19.79 -21.64
N ALA A 163 -1.62 21.09 -21.52
CA ALA A 163 -0.98 21.71 -20.34
C ALA A 163 -1.84 21.53 -19.09
N PHE A 164 -3.16 21.73 -19.18
CA PHE A 164 -4.10 21.43 -18.10
C PHE A 164 -4.07 19.95 -17.71
N TYR A 165 -4.06 19.05 -18.67
CA TYR A 165 -3.94 17.63 -18.41
C TYR A 165 -2.62 17.28 -17.70
N ALA A 166 -1.51 17.83 -18.18
CA ALA A 166 -0.20 17.65 -17.53
C ALA A 166 -0.20 18.18 -16.10
N LEU A 167 -0.85 19.31 -15.84
CA LEU A 167 -1.00 19.89 -14.50
C LEU A 167 -1.81 18.94 -13.60
N VAL A 168 -2.94 18.44 -14.07
CA VAL A 168 -3.76 17.46 -13.33
C VAL A 168 -2.93 16.24 -12.97
N LEU A 169 -2.14 15.70 -13.89
CA LEU A 169 -1.29 14.53 -13.63
C LEU A 169 -0.20 14.80 -12.57
N VAL A 170 0.38 16.00 -12.54
CA VAL A 170 1.40 16.36 -11.52
C VAL A 170 0.83 16.24 -10.10
N PHE A 171 -0.43 16.58 -9.90
CA PHE A 171 -1.08 16.51 -8.59
C PHE A 171 -1.76 15.17 -8.34
N TRP A 172 -2.47 14.65 -9.35
CA TRP A 172 -3.30 13.47 -9.18
C TRP A 172 -2.51 12.16 -9.14
N GLU A 173 -1.51 12.00 -10.02
CA GLU A 173 -0.77 10.73 -10.12
C GLU A 173 -0.04 10.34 -8.81
N PRO A 174 0.63 11.25 -8.09
CA PRO A 174 1.21 10.93 -6.78
C PRO A 174 0.16 10.46 -5.76
N ILE A 175 -1.04 11.06 -5.76
CA ILE A 175 -2.13 10.69 -4.86
C ILE A 175 -2.64 9.29 -5.21
N TYR A 176 -2.86 9.01 -6.50
CA TYR A 176 -3.29 7.70 -6.98
C TYR A 176 -2.28 6.59 -6.61
N VAL A 177 -1.00 6.85 -6.78
CA VAL A 177 0.07 5.92 -6.37
C VAL A 177 0.10 5.75 -4.85
N ALA A 178 -0.07 6.83 -4.08
CA ALA A 178 -0.11 6.77 -2.62
C ALA A 178 -1.29 5.92 -2.12
N CYS A 179 -2.47 6.08 -2.70
CA CYS A 179 -3.64 5.26 -2.37
C CYS A 179 -3.40 3.77 -2.68
N GLY A 180 -2.83 3.46 -3.86
CA GLY A 180 -2.48 2.09 -4.22
C GLY A 180 -1.42 1.47 -3.31
N PHE A 181 -0.42 2.25 -2.94
CA PHE A 181 0.62 1.86 -2.00
C PHE A 181 0.07 1.62 -0.59
N SER A 182 -0.82 2.49 -0.10
CA SER A 182 -1.49 2.33 1.19
C SER A 182 -2.32 1.04 1.24
N LEU A 183 -3.05 0.75 0.16
CA LEU A 183 -3.81 -0.48 0.03
C LEU A 183 -2.90 -1.74 0.06
N TYR A 184 -1.77 -1.68 -0.65
CA TYR A 184 -0.75 -2.72 -0.63
C TYR A 184 -0.16 -2.92 0.77
N LEU A 185 0.20 -1.83 1.46
CA LEU A 185 0.74 -1.89 2.82
C LEU A 185 -0.26 -2.48 3.79
N ASN A 186 -1.53 -2.04 3.75
CA ASN A 186 -2.59 -2.58 4.59
C ASN A 186 -2.72 -4.09 4.40
N ARG A 187 -2.71 -4.57 3.16
CA ARG A 187 -2.77 -6.00 2.89
C ARG A 187 -1.53 -6.75 3.37
N ARG A 188 -0.36 -6.17 3.18
CA ARG A 188 0.90 -6.74 3.64
C ARG A 188 0.98 -6.82 5.16
N THR A 189 0.50 -5.79 5.85
CA THR A 189 0.41 -5.76 7.32
C THR A 189 -0.43 -6.94 7.83
N VAL A 190 -1.59 -7.17 7.22
CA VAL A 190 -2.48 -8.28 7.63
C VAL A 190 -1.87 -9.65 7.34
N LEU A 191 -1.10 -9.78 6.25
CA LEU A 191 -0.52 -11.07 5.84
C LEU A 191 0.78 -11.42 6.58
N GLU A 192 1.61 -10.44 6.85
CA GLU A 192 3.00 -10.61 7.32
C GLU A 192 3.22 -10.09 8.74
N ALA A 193 2.15 -9.67 9.44
CA ALA A 193 2.23 -9.08 10.78
C ALA A 193 3.27 -7.93 10.87
N TRP A 194 3.39 -7.17 9.83
CA TRP A 194 4.42 -6.12 9.65
C TRP A 194 4.35 -4.99 10.66
N ASP A 195 3.20 -4.82 11.32
CA ASP A 195 3.04 -3.87 12.42
C ASP A 195 3.90 -4.24 13.61
N LEU A 196 4.04 -5.53 13.88
CA LEU A 196 4.91 -6.02 14.96
C LEU A 196 6.37 -5.65 14.70
N GLU A 197 6.87 -5.85 13.48
CA GLU A 197 8.25 -5.49 13.13
C GLU A 197 8.50 -3.98 13.29
N ARG A 198 7.55 -3.13 12.86
CA ARG A 198 7.66 -1.67 13.04
C ARG A 198 7.62 -1.27 14.51
N VAL A 199 6.78 -1.90 15.32
CA VAL A 199 6.73 -1.65 16.78
C VAL A 199 8.04 -2.06 17.43
N PHE A 200 8.57 -3.24 17.12
CA PHE A 200 9.86 -3.70 17.64
C PHE A 200 11.02 -2.83 17.17
N ARG A 201 11.03 -2.38 15.93
CA ARG A 201 12.06 -1.47 15.43
C ARG A 201 12.02 -0.12 16.13
N ARG A 202 10.83 0.46 16.36
CA ARG A 202 10.66 1.68 17.16
C ARG A 202 11.08 1.49 18.62
N LEU A 203 10.71 0.35 19.21
CA LEU A 203 11.12 0.00 20.57
C LEU A 203 12.65 -0.12 20.65
N ARG A 204 13.26 -0.82 19.69
CA ARG A 204 14.73 -0.93 19.61
C ARG A 204 15.41 0.44 19.46
N GLN A 205 14.87 1.32 18.62
CA GLN A 205 15.40 2.69 18.50
C GLN A 205 15.28 3.48 19.80
N ARG A 206 14.15 3.36 20.51
CA ARG A 206 13.99 4.00 21.84
C ARG A 206 14.94 3.43 22.87
N LEU A 207 15.17 2.14 22.87
CA LEU A 207 16.12 1.47 23.75
C LEU A 207 17.57 1.86 23.46
N ASN A 208 17.92 2.05 22.18
CA ASN A 208 19.27 2.49 21.80
C ASN A 208 19.52 3.98 22.06
N ASN A 209 18.47 4.81 22.13
CA ASN A 209 18.58 6.28 22.28
C ASN A 209 18.60 6.75 23.75
N GLY A 210 19.21 6.02 24.66
CA GLY A 210 19.48 6.50 26.03
C GLY A 210 18.57 5.94 27.11
N ALA A 211 17.51 5.19 26.79
CA ALA A 211 16.71 4.49 27.80
C ALA A 211 17.48 3.44 28.63
N PRO A 212 18.48 2.72 28.07
CA PRO A 212 19.23 1.76 28.88
C PRO A 212 20.02 2.41 30.01
N LEU A 213 20.54 3.60 29.82
CA LEU A 213 21.32 4.31 30.85
C LEU A 213 20.41 4.80 31.98
N LEU A 214 19.22 5.28 31.66
CA LEU A 214 18.20 5.72 32.60
C LEU A 214 17.62 4.54 33.40
N LEU A 215 17.36 3.42 32.75
CA LEU A 215 16.94 2.18 33.41
C LEU A 215 18.04 1.60 34.31
N LEU A 216 19.31 1.69 33.90
CA LEU A 216 20.44 1.25 34.70
C LEU A 216 20.61 2.13 35.93
N VAL A 217 20.49 3.46 35.80
CA VAL A 217 20.55 4.40 36.91
C VAL A 217 19.39 4.19 37.89
N VAL A 218 18.17 4.02 37.40
CA VAL A 218 16.98 3.73 38.23
C VAL A 218 17.10 2.35 38.88
N GLY A 219 17.59 1.33 38.19
CA GLY A 219 17.84 0.00 38.73
C GLY A 219 18.88 0.01 39.83
N LEU A 220 19.99 0.74 39.66
CA LEU A 220 21.02 0.95 40.68
C LEU A 220 20.49 1.74 41.89
N ALA A 221 19.68 2.76 41.66
CA ALA A 221 19.04 3.54 42.71
C ALA A 221 18.05 2.70 43.54
N LEU A 222 17.29 1.81 42.89
CA LEU A 222 16.38 0.89 43.58
C LEU A 222 17.12 -0.19 44.37
N LEU A 223 18.28 -0.64 43.92
CA LEU A 223 19.14 -1.55 44.67
C LEU A 223 19.71 -0.94 45.98
N GLN A 224 19.88 0.38 45.99
CA GLN A 224 20.34 1.12 47.17
C GLN A 224 19.23 1.33 48.24
N ILE A 225 17.95 1.22 47.83
CA ILE A 225 16.78 1.47 48.69
C ILE A 225 16.25 0.18 49.34
N SER A 226 16.72 -0.98 48.92
CA SER A 226 16.27 -2.26 49.49
C SER A 226 16.86 -2.42 50.89
N PRO A 227 16.06 -2.40 51.98
CA PRO A 227 16.55 -2.77 53.30
C PRO A 227 17.01 -4.24 53.25
N PRO A 228 18.00 -4.65 54.03
CA PRO A 228 18.41 -6.05 54.10
C PRO A 228 17.25 -6.89 54.62
N THR A 229 16.50 -7.46 53.74
CA THR A 229 15.51 -8.48 54.06
C THR A 229 16.30 -9.72 54.49
N MET A 230 16.25 -10.04 55.78
CA MET A 230 16.61 -11.35 56.27
C MET A 230 15.88 -12.38 55.41
N ALA A 231 16.64 -13.27 54.83
CA ALA A 231 16.10 -14.38 54.03
C ALA A 231 15.21 -15.20 54.95
N ASP A 232 13.92 -15.01 54.83
CA ASP A 232 12.95 -15.96 55.38
C ASP A 232 12.93 -17.17 54.46
N GLU A 233 13.01 -18.34 55.07
CA GLU A 233 13.24 -19.61 54.38
C GLU A 233 12.19 -19.86 53.29
N THR A 234 12.73 -20.06 52.13
CA THR A 234 12.13 -20.59 50.90
C THR A 234 10.96 -21.53 51.16
N THR A 235 9.75 -21.08 50.99
CA THR A 235 8.68 -22.00 50.62
C THR A 235 8.99 -22.54 49.22
N ALA A 236 9.69 -23.66 49.16
CA ALA A 236 9.88 -24.43 47.97
C ALA A 236 8.49 -24.67 47.34
N HIS A 237 8.23 -24.05 46.18
CA HIS A 237 7.02 -24.35 45.41
C HIS A 237 7.06 -25.83 45.09
N LYS A 238 6.28 -26.61 45.86
CA LYS A 238 6.03 -28.02 45.57
C LYS A 238 5.53 -28.12 44.12
N PRO A 239 6.19 -28.89 43.26
CA PRO A 239 5.74 -29.03 41.90
C PRO A 239 4.27 -29.48 41.87
N LEU A 240 3.42 -28.73 41.19
CA LEU A 240 1.99 -29.04 41.08
C LEU A 240 1.84 -30.45 40.51
N SER A 241 1.12 -31.32 41.22
CA SER A 241 0.77 -32.59 40.65
C SER A 241 -0.09 -32.42 39.41
N THR A 242 -0.04 -33.37 38.46
CA THR A 242 -0.80 -33.31 37.20
C THR A 242 -2.29 -33.07 37.43
N GLN A 243 -2.83 -33.57 38.54
CA GLN A 243 -4.21 -33.34 38.94
C GLN A 243 -4.50 -31.91 39.40
N ALA A 244 -3.60 -31.32 40.18
CA ALA A 244 -3.74 -29.94 40.65
C ALA A 244 -3.56 -28.93 39.50
N ALA A 245 -2.71 -29.25 38.51
CA ALA A 245 -2.57 -28.48 37.28
C ALA A 245 -3.82 -28.52 36.41
N SER A 246 -4.41 -29.64 36.21
CA SER A 246 -5.68 -29.80 35.43
C SER A 246 -6.86 -29.10 36.09
N GLN A 247 -6.98 -29.15 37.41
CA GLN A 247 -8.01 -28.41 38.15
C GLN A 247 -7.81 -26.88 38.03
N SER A 248 -6.57 -26.42 38.09
CA SER A 248 -6.27 -24.97 37.90
C SER A 248 -6.58 -24.49 36.49
N ILE A 249 -6.33 -25.32 35.47
CA ILE A 249 -6.67 -25.04 34.06
C ILE A 249 -8.19 -25.00 33.88
N GLN A 250 -8.92 -25.93 34.44
CA GLN A 250 -10.39 -25.95 34.38
C GLN A 250 -11.00 -24.72 35.07
N ALA A 251 -10.48 -24.31 36.24
CA ALA A 251 -10.93 -23.11 36.93
C ALA A 251 -10.62 -21.80 36.18
N LEU A 252 -9.56 -21.79 35.37
CA LEU A 252 -9.25 -20.67 34.46
C LEU A 252 -10.19 -20.62 33.25
N LEU A 253 -10.52 -21.76 32.69
CA LEU A 253 -11.43 -21.85 31.54
C LEU A 253 -12.89 -21.46 31.90
N GLU A 254 -13.26 -21.56 33.17
CA GLU A 254 -14.57 -21.14 33.68
C GLU A 254 -14.67 -19.63 33.96
N LYS A 255 -13.56 -18.88 33.92
CA LYS A 255 -13.54 -17.44 34.12
C LYS A 255 -13.68 -16.67 32.79
N PRO A 256 -14.33 -15.48 32.77
CA PRO A 256 -14.24 -14.61 31.61
C PRO A 256 -12.78 -14.22 31.32
N PRO A 257 -12.33 -14.20 30.07
CA PRO A 257 -13.06 -14.23 28.81
C PRO A 257 -13.29 -15.63 28.19
N PHE A 258 -12.83 -16.72 28.83
CA PHE A 258 -12.85 -18.06 28.25
C PHE A 258 -14.22 -18.75 28.34
N LYS A 259 -15.11 -18.28 29.23
CA LYS A 259 -16.46 -18.87 29.46
C LYS A 259 -17.46 -18.55 28.36
N ASN A 260 -17.21 -17.60 27.48
CA ASN A 260 -18.12 -17.25 26.39
C ASN A 260 -17.70 -17.92 25.09
N PRO A 261 -18.32 -19.05 24.67
CA PRO A 261 -18.10 -19.61 23.35
C PRO A 261 -18.66 -18.65 22.29
N GLU A 262 -17.79 -18.00 21.56
CA GLU A 262 -18.17 -17.21 20.41
C GLU A 262 -18.44 -18.15 19.24
N THR A 263 -19.70 -18.18 18.77
CA THR A 263 -20.10 -18.96 17.61
C THR A 263 -19.56 -18.30 16.36
N VAL A 264 -18.44 -18.77 15.86
CA VAL A 264 -17.88 -18.31 14.59
C VAL A 264 -18.59 -19.02 13.44
N THR A 265 -19.49 -18.33 12.76
CA THR A 265 -20.14 -18.83 11.54
C THR A 265 -19.11 -18.82 10.40
N ARG A 266 -18.54 -19.97 10.09
CA ARG A 266 -17.73 -20.15 8.88
C ARG A 266 -18.63 -20.48 7.70
N TYR A 267 -18.79 -19.56 6.77
CA TYR A 267 -19.38 -19.88 5.48
C TYR A 267 -18.41 -20.75 4.67
N ARG A 268 -18.80 -22.02 4.50
CA ARG A 268 -18.09 -22.98 3.65
C ARG A 268 -18.83 -23.05 2.32
N PHE A 269 -18.25 -22.48 1.27
CA PHE A 269 -18.72 -22.72 -0.09
C PHE A 269 -18.12 -24.02 -0.59
N GLY A 270 -18.94 -25.02 -0.79
CA GLY A 270 -18.57 -26.33 -1.33
C GLY A 270 -19.54 -27.41 -0.84
N GLU A 271 -20.00 -28.21 -1.76
CA GLU A 271 -21.03 -29.27 -1.74
C GLU A 271 -21.49 -29.77 -0.37
N GLU A 272 -22.76 -29.59 -0.16
CA GLU A 272 -23.59 -30.21 0.87
C GLU A 272 -23.72 -31.70 0.53
N ASN A 273 -23.03 -32.58 1.25
CA ASN A 273 -23.38 -33.95 1.52
C ASN A 273 -22.16 -34.79 1.94
N ALA A 274 -21.78 -34.65 3.21
CA ALA A 274 -21.17 -35.77 3.93
C ALA A 274 -21.65 -35.73 5.40
N PRO A 275 -22.28 -36.74 5.92
CA PRO A 275 -22.68 -36.78 7.33
C PRO A 275 -21.43 -36.80 8.20
N VAL A 276 -21.35 -35.85 9.14
CA VAL A 276 -20.32 -35.84 10.18
C VAL A 276 -20.59 -36.96 11.14
N GLU A 277 -19.89 -38.06 10.97
CA GLU A 277 -19.84 -39.15 11.92
C GLU A 277 -19.09 -38.69 13.18
N ASN A 278 -19.83 -38.46 14.24
CA ASN A 278 -19.30 -38.16 15.58
C ASN A 278 -18.57 -39.40 16.11
N LYS A 279 -17.28 -39.53 15.84
CA LYS A 279 -16.38 -40.42 16.57
C LYS A 279 -15.74 -39.72 17.76
N ALA A 280 -16.52 -39.53 18.81
CA ALA A 280 -16.00 -39.42 20.16
C ALA A 280 -15.92 -40.85 20.73
N LYS A 281 -14.74 -41.39 20.70
CA LYS A 281 -14.12 -42.38 21.60
C LYS A 281 -13.09 -43.19 20.82
N GLY A 282 -11.86 -42.86 21.01
CA GLY A 282 -10.73 -43.66 20.57
C GLY A 282 -9.65 -43.58 21.63
N ASP A 283 -9.53 -44.66 22.39
CA ASP A 283 -8.46 -44.90 23.35
C ASP A 283 -7.09 -44.58 22.72
N GLY A 284 -6.43 -43.62 23.31
CA GLY A 284 -5.06 -43.27 22.95
C GLY A 284 -4.07 -44.31 23.41
N LYS A 285 -3.77 -45.29 22.55
CA LYS A 285 -2.51 -46.01 22.65
C LYS A 285 -1.50 -45.37 21.71
N LEU A 286 -0.53 -44.73 22.27
CA LEU A 286 0.66 -44.22 21.59
C LEU A 286 1.43 -45.41 21.00
N PRO A 287 1.92 -45.33 19.76
CA PRO A 287 2.81 -46.35 19.19
C PRO A 287 4.17 -46.27 19.92
N GLY A 288 4.60 -47.41 20.46
CA GLY A 288 5.90 -47.52 21.16
C GLY A 288 7.06 -47.58 20.19
N TRP A 289 7.52 -46.41 19.80
CA TRP A 289 8.86 -46.24 19.20
C TRP A 289 9.31 -44.79 19.40
N LEU A 290 9.81 -44.54 20.59
CA LEU A 290 10.77 -43.50 20.98
C LEU A 290 11.47 -44.02 22.22
#